data_d8540f5270a918ec6381c4c1b890a90e
#
_entry.id   d8540f5270a918ec6381c4c1b890a90e
#
_cell.length_a   1.000
_cell.length_b   1.000
_cell.length_c   1.000
_cell.angle_alpha   90.00
_cell.angle_beta   90.00
_cell.angle_gamma   90.00
#
_symmetry.space_group_name_H-M   'P 1'
#
loop_
_entity.id
_entity.type
_entity.pdbx_description
1 polymer ?
#
loop_
_entity_poly.entity_id
_entity_poly.type
_entity_poly.pdbx_seq_one_letter_code
_entity_poly.pdbx_strand_id
1 'polypeptide(L)'
;ATELGIYVLPMPFTMEGQEFYEDISLTQAQFYEKLEGETEIATSQPSPEAVTSLWDKVLKDYDEIVHIPMSSGLSGSCQTAMLLAEDYDGRVKVVNNQRISVTQRQSALDAKALAEAGKTAAEIEQILMDTKMDSDIYIMVDTLKYLKKGGRVTPAAAAIGEILRIKPVLQIHGEKLDAFAKARNIKAAKTLMVNAVKKNIQENLGEIPAADAKNAPWIAMAHTQNE
;
A
#
# COMPACT_ATOMS: atom_id res chain seq x y z
N ALA A 1 -1.84 4.66 -14.50
CA ALA A 1 -3.04 3.83 -14.34
C ALA A 1 -3.91 3.88 -15.60
N THR A 2 -4.22 5.06 -16.11
CA THR A 2 -5.10 5.24 -17.30
C THR A 2 -4.60 4.49 -18.53
N GLU A 3 -3.31 4.54 -18.84
CA GLU A 3 -2.69 3.78 -19.94
C GLU A 3 -2.80 2.26 -19.79
N LEU A 4 -2.95 1.80 -18.56
CA LEU A 4 -3.11 0.38 -18.20
C LEU A 4 -4.58 -0.04 -18.13
N GLY A 5 -5.54 0.86 -18.32
CA GLY A 5 -6.96 0.59 -18.12
C GLY A 5 -7.34 0.30 -16.69
N ILE A 6 -6.54 0.77 -15.71
CA ILE A 6 -6.80 0.61 -14.29
C ILE A 6 -7.47 1.87 -13.76
N TYR A 7 -8.64 1.72 -13.16
CA TYR A 7 -9.34 2.82 -12.49
C TYR A 7 -8.76 3.07 -11.11
N VAL A 8 -8.55 4.33 -10.77
CA VAL A 8 -7.99 4.73 -9.47
C VAL A 8 -9.01 5.59 -8.73
N LEU A 9 -9.27 5.22 -7.50
CA LEU A 9 -10.02 6.03 -6.55
C LEU A 9 -9.03 6.72 -5.62
N PRO A 10 -8.82 8.05 -5.74
CA PRO A 10 -7.83 8.76 -4.95
C PRO A 10 -8.25 8.84 -3.48
N MET A 11 -7.26 8.79 -2.59
CA MET A 11 -7.47 8.99 -1.15
C MET A 11 -7.45 10.48 -0.84
N PRO A 12 -8.48 11.01 -0.17
CA PRO A 12 -8.48 12.40 0.27
C PRO A 12 -7.57 12.60 1.50
N PHE A 13 -7.04 13.80 1.63
CA PHE A 13 -6.43 14.29 2.86
C PHE A 13 -6.89 15.71 3.15
N THR A 14 -6.88 16.09 4.42
CA THR A 14 -7.30 17.42 4.85
C THR A 14 -6.12 18.21 5.39
N MET A 15 -6.07 19.48 5.05
CA MET A 15 -5.18 20.48 5.62
C MET A 15 -6.02 21.70 6.02
N GLU A 16 -5.88 22.16 7.26
CA GLU A 16 -6.60 23.35 7.77
C GLU A 16 -8.13 23.26 7.51
N GLY A 17 -8.69 22.05 7.57
CA GLY A 17 -10.11 21.81 7.34
C GLY A 17 -10.56 21.79 5.87
N GLN A 18 -9.64 21.93 4.92
CA GLN A 18 -9.92 21.79 3.49
C GLN A 18 -9.48 20.41 2.98
N GLU A 19 -10.26 19.82 2.06
CA GLU A 19 -9.95 18.53 1.44
C GLU A 19 -9.11 18.71 0.17
N PHE A 20 -8.11 17.85 0.03
CA PHE A 20 -7.21 17.80 -1.10
C PHE A 20 -6.99 16.37 -1.59
N TYR A 21 -6.55 16.25 -2.84
CA TYR A 21 -6.15 15.01 -3.49
C TYR A 21 -4.75 15.18 -4.09
N GLU A 22 -3.84 14.25 -3.82
CA GLU A 22 -2.47 14.27 -4.31
C GLU A 22 -2.44 14.33 -5.85
N ASP A 23 -1.60 15.21 -6.39
CA ASP A 23 -1.42 15.46 -7.84
C ASP A 23 -2.71 15.83 -8.63
N ILE A 24 -3.81 16.09 -7.93
CA ILE A 24 -5.08 16.57 -8.50
C ILE A 24 -5.34 18.01 -8.07
N SER A 25 -5.42 18.26 -6.78
CA SER A 25 -5.70 19.60 -6.22
C SER A 25 -4.51 20.22 -5.50
N LEU A 26 -3.46 19.45 -5.21
CA LEU A 26 -2.22 19.88 -4.58
C LEU A 26 -1.05 19.04 -5.11
N THR A 27 0.03 19.72 -5.52
CA THR A 27 1.25 19.02 -5.94
C THR A 27 2.03 18.49 -4.74
N GLN A 28 2.87 17.48 -4.97
CA GLN A 28 3.73 16.91 -3.95
C GLN A 28 4.66 17.97 -3.29
N ALA A 29 5.22 18.88 -4.09
CA ALA A 29 6.07 19.96 -3.58
C ALA A 29 5.32 20.89 -2.62
N GLN A 30 4.11 21.31 -2.99
CA GLN A 30 3.25 22.14 -2.13
C GLN A 30 2.83 21.40 -0.86
N PHE A 31 2.63 20.07 -0.93
CA PHE A 31 2.33 19.24 0.23
C PHE A 31 3.49 19.25 1.24
N TYR A 32 4.73 19.04 0.78
CA TYR A 32 5.90 19.04 1.67
C TYR A 32 6.19 20.43 2.26
N GLU A 33 6.05 21.49 1.48
CA GLU A 33 6.17 22.86 1.99
C GLU A 33 5.21 23.15 3.17
N LYS A 34 3.95 22.74 3.03
CA LYS A 34 2.94 22.88 4.10
C LYS A 34 3.24 21.95 5.29
N LEU A 35 3.74 20.76 5.06
CA LEU A 35 4.11 19.81 6.12
C LEU A 35 5.27 20.33 6.98
N GLU A 36 6.27 20.97 6.37
CA GLU A 36 7.38 21.64 7.07
C GLU A 36 6.91 22.82 7.91
N GLY A 37 5.85 23.50 7.48
CA GLY A 37 5.19 24.59 8.21
C GLY A 37 4.35 24.16 9.43
N GLU A 38 4.44 22.88 9.85
CA GLU A 38 3.66 22.31 10.97
C GLU A 38 2.12 22.35 10.76
N THR A 39 1.66 22.49 9.53
CA THR A 39 0.23 22.42 9.19
C THR A 39 -0.38 21.10 9.65
N GLU A 40 -1.56 21.16 10.24
CA GLU A 40 -2.27 19.93 10.62
C GLU A 40 -2.79 19.21 9.38
N ILE A 41 -2.28 17.99 9.18
CA ILE A 41 -2.65 17.13 8.07
C ILE A 41 -3.30 15.87 8.62
N ALA A 42 -4.46 15.51 8.07
CA ALA A 42 -5.13 14.24 8.34
C ALA A 42 -5.50 13.56 7.02
N THR A 43 -5.45 12.24 7.02
CA THR A 43 -5.90 11.43 5.88
C THR A 43 -7.24 10.81 6.18
N SER A 44 -8.10 10.67 5.18
CA SER A 44 -9.36 9.96 5.27
C SER A 44 -9.50 8.92 4.17
N GLN A 45 -10.45 8.00 4.34
CA GLN A 45 -10.84 7.11 3.25
C GLN A 45 -11.70 7.87 2.23
N PRO A 46 -11.82 7.39 0.97
CA PRO A 46 -12.82 7.88 0.04
C PRO A 46 -14.22 7.74 0.63
N SER A 47 -15.11 8.67 0.30
CA SER A 47 -16.49 8.58 0.76
C SER A 47 -17.20 7.35 0.14
N PRO A 48 -18.18 6.75 0.84
CA PRO A 48 -18.99 5.67 0.27
C PRO A 48 -19.58 6.02 -1.10
N GLU A 49 -20.06 7.25 -1.27
CA GLU A 49 -20.60 7.76 -2.52
C GLU A 49 -19.54 7.79 -3.65
N ALA A 50 -18.30 8.18 -3.35
CA ALA A 50 -17.23 8.17 -4.34
C ALA A 50 -16.89 6.74 -4.79
N VAL A 51 -16.92 5.78 -3.86
CA VAL A 51 -16.70 4.36 -4.14
C VAL A 51 -17.81 3.82 -5.07
N THR A 52 -19.06 3.96 -4.67
CA THR A 52 -20.20 3.43 -5.43
C THR A 52 -20.36 4.12 -6.77
N SER A 53 -20.18 5.44 -6.86
CA SER A 53 -20.22 6.18 -8.12
C SER A 53 -19.18 5.69 -9.13
N LEU A 54 -17.96 5.33 -8.65
CA LEU A 54 -16.94 4.74 -9.52
C LEU A 54 -17.36 3.34 -9.98
N TRP A 55 -17.85 2.49 -9.07
CA TRP A 55 -18.31 1.14 -9.42
C TRP A 55 -19.49 1.17 -10.41
N ASP A 56 -20.48 2.01 -10.17
CA ASP A 56 -21.63 2.19 -11.06
C ASP A 56 -21.23 2.66 -12.46
N LYS A 57 -20.19 3.52 -12.54
CA LYS A 57 -19.62 3.95 -13.81
C LYS A 57 -18.94 2.79 -14.54
N VAL A 58 -18.11 2.03 -13.84
CA VAL A 58 -17.33 0.91 -14.42
C VAL A 58 -18.26 -0.23 -14.84
N LEU A 59 -19.28 -0.55 -14.04
CA LEU A 59 -20.23 -1.62 -14.32
C LEU A 59 -21.19 -1.34 -15.50
N LYS A 60 -21.11 -0.15 -16.13
CA LYS A 60 -21.80 0.12 -17.41
C LYS A 60 -21.09 -0.54 -18.59
N ASP A 61 -19.78 -0.71 -18.47
CA ASP A 61 -18.93 -1.22 -19.55
C ASP A 61 -18.33 -2.60 -19.27
N TYR A 62 -18.40 -3.06 -17.98
CA TYR A 62 -17.83 -4.32 -17.52
C TYR A 62 -18.85 -5.11 -16.68
N ASP A 63 -18.73 -6.43 -16.71
CA ASP A 63 -19.62 -7.33 -15.96
C ASP A 63 -19.25 -7.41 -14.48
N GLU A 64 -17.97 -7.38 -14.15
CA GLU A 64 -17.44 -7.56 -12.81
C GLU A 64 -16.32 -6.56 -12.50
N ILE A 65 -16.09 -6.31 -11.20
CA ILE A 65 -15.00 -5.46 -10.69
C ILE A 65 -14.18 -6.24 -9.67
N VAL A 66 -12.86 -6.11 -9.76
CA VAL A 66 -11.92 -6.43 -8.69
C VAL A 66 -11.44 -5.12 -8.08
N HIS A 67 -11.88 -4.83 -6.85
CA HIS A 67 -11.49 -3.64 -6.10
C HIS A 67 -10.37 -3.99 -5.12
N ILE A 68 -9.22 -3.35 -5.24
CA ILE A 68 -8.02 -3.61 -4.43
C ILE A 68 -7.71 -2.39 -3.58
N PRO A 69 -8.29 -2.25 -2.37
CA PRO A 69 -7.98 -1.16 -1.45
C PRO A 69 -6.62 -1.40 -0.78
N MET A 70 -6.09 -0.38 -0.13
CA MET A 70 -4.94 -0.60 0.74
C MET A 70 -5.31 -1.48 1.95
N SER A 71 -4.29 -2.09 2.57
CA SER A 71 -4.44 -2.97 3.74
C SER A 71 -5.49 -2.48 4.74
N SER A 72 -6.36 -3.39 5.17
CA SER A 72 -7.38 -3.14 6.20
C SER A 72 -6.81 -2.64 7.52
N GLY A 73 -5.57 -3.01 7.84
CA GLY A 73 -4.88 -2.52 9.03
C GLY A 73 -4.34 -1.09 8.93
N LEU A 74 -4.31 -0.50 7.72
CA LEU A 74 -3.83 0.85 7.46
C LEU A 74 -4.95 1.85 7.17
N SER A 75 -6.09 1.38 6.64
CA SER A 75 -7.23 2.23 6.29
C SER A 75 -8.55 1.49 6.46
N GLY A 76 -9.58 2.18 6.93
CA GLY A 76 -10.95 1.68 6.96
C GLY A 76 -11.58 1.50 5.57
N SER A 77 -10.94 1.99 4.50
CA SER A 77 -11.46 1.90 3.12
C SER A 77 -11.75 0.47 2.68
N CYS A 78 -10.99 -0.50 3.18
CA CYS A 78 -11.21 -1.91 2.88
C CYS A 78 -12.55 -2.41 3.45
N GLN A 79 -12.78 -2.21 4.76
CA GLN A 79 -14.04 -2.60 5.39
C GLN A 79 -15.25 -1.88 4.78
N THR A 80 -15.10 -0.58 4.51
CA THR A 80 -16.17 0.19 3.85
C THR A 80 -16.49 -0.39 2.46
N ALA A 81 -15.46 -0.68 1.66
CA ALA A 81 -15.67 -1.28 0.34
C ALA A 81 -16.31 -2.67 0.42
N MET A 82 -15.89 -3.52 1.37
CA MET A 82 -16.49 -4.85 1.57
C MET A 82 -17.98 -4.74 1.90
N LEU A 83 -18.36 -3.83 2.80
CA LEU A 83 -19.76 -3.60 3.16
C LEU A 83 -20.57 -3.11 1.95
N LEU A 84 -20.05 -2.14 1.21
CA LEU A 84 -20.74 -1.61 0.02
C LEU A 84 -20.89 -2.66 -1.09
N ALA A 85 -19.93 -3.58 -1.22
CA ALA A 85 -19.97 -4.62 -2.23
C ALA A 85 -21.12 -5.64 -2.04
N GLU A 86 -21.69 -5.74 -0.83
CA GLU A 86 -22.85 -6.60 -0.55
C GLU A 86 -24.06 -6.22 -1.39
N ASP A 87 -24.20 -4.94 -1.76
CA ASP A 87 -25.32 -4.41 -2.56
C ASP A 87 -25.14 -4.62 -4.08
N TYR A 88 -24.04 -5.27 -4.52
CA TYR A 88 -23.70 -5.43 -5.94
C TYR A 88 -23.86 -6.87 -6.47
N ASP A 89 -24.63 -7.71 -5.80
CA ASP A 89 -24.98 -9.09 -6.24
C ASP A 89 -23.75 -9.94 -6.62
N GLY A 90 -22.61 -9.71 -5.95
CA GLY A 90 -21.36 -10.44 -6.20
C GLY A 90 -20.55 -9.96 -7.40
N ARG A 91 -21.01 -8.93 -8.13
CA ARG A 91 -20.30 -8.32 -9.26
C ARG A 91 -19.05 -7.52 -8.84
N VAL A 92 -18.94 -7.15 -7.58
CA VAL A 92 -17.78 -6.44 -7.03
C VAL A 92 -17.07 -7.35 -6.02
N LYS A 93 -15.83 -7.68 -6.27
CA LYS A 93 -14.95 -8.44 -5.36
C LYS A 93 -13.92 -7.51 -4.75
N VAL A 94 -13.85 -7.47 -3.42
CA VAL A 94 -12.95 -6.62 -2.66
C VAL A 94 -11.80 -7.43 -2.09
N VAL A 95 -10.60 -7.17 -2.58
CA VAL A 95 -9.39 -7.95 -2.23
C VAL A 95 -8.64 -7.31 -1.07
N ASN A 96 -8.71 -7.90 0.12
CA ASN A 96 -7.91 -7.51 1.28
C ASN A 96 -6.61 -8.32 1.36
N ASN A 97 -5.75 -8.19 0.38
CA ASN A 97 -4.45 -8.88 0.41
C ASN A 97 -3.36 -8.13 1.19
N GLN A 98 -3.76 -7.16 2.02
CA GLN A 98 -2.93 -6.48 3.01
C GLN A 98 -1.71 -5.75 2.41
N ARG A 99 -1.82 -5.29 1.19
CA ARG A 99 -0.76 -4.58 0.46
C ARG A 99 -1.00 -3.08 0.44
N ILE A 100 0.06 -2.33 0.15
CA ILE A 100 0.07 -0.87 0.01
C ILE A 100 1.20 -0.46 -0.94
N SER A 101 1.13 0.77 -1.49
CA SER A 101 2.19 1.36 -2.31
C SER A 101 2.55 0.48 -3.51
N VAL A 102 3.84 0.23 -3.72
CA VAL A 102 4.35 -0.54 -4.86
C VAL A 102 3.83 -1.98 -4.90
N THR A 103 3.59 -2.61 -3.74
CA THR A 103 3.04 -3.97 -3.70
C THR A 103 1.54 -4.00 -4.01
N GLN A 104 0.78 -2.97 -3.64
CA GLN A 104 -0.62 -2.81 -4.07
C GLN A 104 -0.70 -2.54 -5.57
N ARG A 105 0.21 -1.72 -6.11
CA ARG A 105 0.33 -1.52 -7.56
C ARG A 105 0.59 -2.86 -8.27
N GLN A 106 1.49 -3.70 -7.74
CA GLN A 106 1.74 -5.02 -8.31
C GLN A 106 0.49 -5.90 -8.26
N SER A 107 -0.27 -5.91 -7.16
CA SER A 107 -1.56 -6.63 -7.10
C SER A 107 -2.53 -6.20 -8.19
N ALA A 108 -2.60 -4.90 -8.49
CA ALA A 108 -3.46 -4.41 -9.57
C ALA A 108 -2.98 -4.88 -10.96
N LEU A 109 -1.67 -4.97 -11.17
CA LEU A 109 -1.10 -5.52 -12.41
C LEU A 109 -1.33 -7.03 -12.54
N ASP A 110 -1.19 -7.76 -11.43
CA ASP A 110 -1.45 -9.21 -11.39
C ASP A 110 -2.93 -9.48 -11.64
N ALA A 111 -3.84 -8.72 -11.01
CA ALA A 111 -5.28 -8.81 -11.26
C ALA A 111 -5.62 -8.56 -12.74
N LYS A 112 -5.01 -7.54 -13.34
CA LYS A 112 -5.20 -7.24 -14.76
C LYS A 112 -4.75 -8.40 -15.65
N ALA A 113 -3.55 -8.95 -15.40
CA ALA A 113 -3.04 -10.08 -16.18
C ALA A 113 -3.92 -11.34 -16.05
N LEU A 114 -4.46 -11.59 -14.85
CA LEU A 114 -5.40 -12.68 -14.61
C LEU A 114 -6.74 -12.45 -15.35
N ALA A 115 -7.26 -11.23 -15.35
CA ALA A 115 -8.46 -10.87 -16.10
C ALA A 115 -8.25 -11.04 -17.61
N GLU A 116 -7.11 -10.60 -18.15
CA GLU A 116 -6.74 -10.81 -19.55
C GLU A 116 -6.57 -12.30 -19.92
N ALA A 117 -6.23 -13.12 -18.94
CA ALA A 117 -6.21 -14.58 -19.07
C ALA A 117 -7.61 -15.24 -18.92
N GLY A 118 -8.68 -14.44 -18.79
CA GLY A 118 -10.06 -14.92 -18.72
C GLY A 118 -10.54 -15.38 -17.34
N LYS A 119 -9.84 -15.00 -16.27
CA LYS A 119 -10.27 -15.29 -14.90
C LYS A 119 -11.42 -14.38 -14.47
N THR A 120 -12.38 -14.95 -13.74
CA THR A 120 -13.48 -14.19 -13.10
C THR A 120 -12.98 -13.37 -11.93
N ALA A 121 -13.74 -12.35 -11.52
CA ALA A 121 -13.39 -11.53 -10.36
C ALA A 121 -13.22 -12.38 -9.08
N ALA A 122 -14.05 -13.41 -8.90
CA ALA A 122 -13.95 -14.33 -7.75
C ALA A 122 -12.67 -15.18 -7.78
N GLU A 123 -12.25 -15.69 -8.94
CA GLU A 123 -10.98 -16.42 -9.06
C GLU A 123 -9.77 -15.50 -8.81
N ILE A 124 -9.83 -14.26 -9.29
CA ILE A 124 -8.77 -13.26 -9.07
C ILE A 124 -8.69 -12.91 -7.58
N GLU A 125 -9.82 -12.65 -6.94
CA GLU A 125 -9.88 -12.42 -5.49
C GLU A 125 -9.18 -13.55 -4.73
N GLN A 126 -9.55 -14.81 -5.02
CA GLN A 126 -8.98 -15.99 -4.35
C GLN A 126 -7.47 -16.06 -4.55
N ILE A 127 -6.97 -15.92 -5.78
CA ILE A 127 -5.54 -15.98 -6.09
C ILE A 127 -4.76 -14.89 -5.34
N LEU A 128 -5.26 -13.65 -5.34
CA LEU A 128 -4.61 -12.54 -4.66
C LEU A 128 -4.66 -12.67 -3.13
N MET A 129 -5.70 -13.29 -2.60
CA MET A 129 -5.81 -13.59 -1.16
C MET A 129 -4.87 -14.72 -0.75
N ASP A 130 -4.74 -15.76 -1.55
CA ASP A 130 -3.83 -16.89 -1.28
C ASP A 130 -2.36 -16.46 -1.27
N THR A 131 -2.00 -15.48 -2.12
CA THR A 131 -0.64 -14.93 -2.23
C THR A 131 -0.39 -13.68 -1.38
N LYS A 132 -1.26 -13.35 -0.45
CA LYS A 132 -1.14 -12.11 0.35
C LYS A 132 0.15 -12.03 1.16
N MET A 133 0.65 -13.17 1.65
CA MET A 133 1.87 -13.24 2.46
C MET A 133 3.15 -13.37 1.63
N ASP A 134 3.06 -13.41 0.30
CA ASP A 134 4.22 -13.47 -0.60
C ASP A 134 4.84 -12.08 -0.87
N SER A 135 4.57 -11.13 0.01
CA SER A 135 4.98 -9.74 -0.13
C SER A 135 5.48 -9.14 1.16
N ASP A 136 6.66 -8.54 1.10
CA ASP A 136 7.26 -7.79 2.20
C ASP A 136 7.61 -6.38 1.78
N ILE A 137 7.44 -5.43 2.68
CA ILE A 137 7.93 -4.06 2.53
C ILE A 137 8.83 -3.73 3.73
N TYR A 138 10.05 -3.28 3.48
CA TYR A 138 10.94 -2.72 4.49
C TYR A 138 11.04 -1.22 4.29
N ILE A 139 10.82 -0.46 5.36
CA ILE A 139 10.74 1.01 5.31
C ILE A 139 11.66 1.60 6.36
N MET A 140 12.61 2.44 5.94
CA MET A 140 13.33 3.33 6.85
C MET A 140 12.60 4.68 6.88
N VAL A 141 12.34 5.20 8.06
CA VAL A 141 11.75 6.53 8.26
C VAL A 141 12.66 7.41 9.12
N ASP A 142 12.59 8.71 8.89
CA ASP A 142 13.32 9.68 9.70
C ASP A 142 12.65 9.92 11.06
N THR A 143 11.33 9.88 11.08
CA THR A 143 10.52 10.06 12.28
C THR A 143 9.28 9.16 12.24
N LEU A 144 8.87 8.67 13.39
CA LEU A 144 7.61 7.95 13.57
C LEU A 144 6.45 8.88 14.00
N LYS A 145 6.69 10.19 14.16
CA LYS A 145 5.71 11.17 14.68
C LYS A 145 4.36 11.05 13.96
N TYR A 146 4.38 11.09 12.63
CA TYR A 146 3.16 11.07 11.81
C TYR A 146 2.46 9.70 11.82
N LEU A 147 3.24 8.62 11.74
CA LEU A 147 2.71 7.26 11.78
C LEU A 147 2.09 6.92 13.14
N LYS A 148 2.71 7.38 14.23
CA LYS A 148 2.13 7.26 15.61
C LYS A 148 0.84 8.06 15.71
N LYS A 149 0.84 9.34 15.29
CA LYS A 149 -0.36 10.19 15.30
C LYS A 149 -1.50 9.55 14.51
N GLY A 150 -1.19 8.92 13.39
CA GLY A 150 -2.15 8.23 12.54
C GLY A 150 -2.62 6.87 13.07
N GLY A 151 -1.95 6.27 14.06
CA GLY A 151 -2.31 4.93 14.58
C GLY A 151 -2.05 3.78 13.59
N ARG A 152 -1.17 3.95 12.59
CA ARG A 152 -0.86 2.95 11.54
C ARG A 152 0.35 2.09 11.87
N VAL A 153 0.89 2.18 13.05
CA VAL A 153 2.00 1.35 13.55
C VAL A 153 1.57 0.49 14.72
N THR A 154 2.23 -0.65 14.88
CA THR A 154 2.04 -1.49 16.06
C THR A 154 2.59 -0.79 17.31
N PRO A 155 2.16 -1.19 18.54
CA PRO A 155 2.76 -0.67 19.76
C PRO A 155 4.28 -0.88 19.84
N ALA A 156 4.78 -2.01 19.32
CA ALA A 156 6.20 -2.31 19.26
C ALA A 156 6.97 -1.31 18.34
N ALA A 157 6.42 -1.01 17.17
CA ALA A 157 6.98 0.00 16.27
C ALA A 157 6.92 1.42 16.89
N ALA A 158 5.83 1.74 17.56
CA ALA A 158 5.68 3.03 18.25
C ALA A 158 6.75 3.24 19.34
N ALA A 159 7.09 2.21 20.12
CA ALA A 159 8.11 2.26 21.16
C ALA A 159 9.53 2.53 20.61
N ILE A 160 9.85 2.08 19.40
CA ILE A 160 11.14 2.35 18.77
C ILE A 160 11.34 3.86 18.53
N GLY A 161 10.28 4.59 18.18
CA GLY A 161 10.36 6.01 17.85
C GLY A 161 10.73 6.94 19.03
N GLU A 162 10.76 6.42 20.25
CA GLU A 162 11.13 7.19 21.44
C GLU A 162 12.65 7.17 21.69
N ILE A 163 13.39 6.36 20.95
CA ILE A 163 14.84 6.25 21.10
C ILE A 163 15.53 7.32 20.26
N LEU A 164 16.25 8.21 20.91
CA LEU A 164 17.02 9.28 20.27
C LEU A 164 18.17 8.72 19.39
N ARG A 165 18.41 9.38 18.27
CA ARG A 165 19.56 9.14 17.37
C ARG A 165 19.58 7.76 16.70
N ILE A 166 18.44 7.15 16.44
CA ILE A 166 18.34 5.96 15.61
C ILE A 166 17.53 6.24 14.34
N LYS A 167 17.74 5.38 13.35
CA LYS A 167 16.90 5.29 12.15
C LYS A 167 16.09 3.99 12.27
N PRO A 168 14.79 4.09 12.59
CA PRO A 168 13.95 2.89 12.68
C PRO A 168 13.74 2.30 11.30
N VAL A 169 13.82 0.98 11.23
CA VAL A 169 13.40 0.19 10.07
C VAL A 169 12.14 -0.56 10.48
N LEU A 170 11.09 -0.36 9.72
CA LEU A 170 9.79 -1.00 9.89
C LEU A 170 9.61 -2.04 8.79
N GLN A 171 8.70 -2.99 9.03
CA GLN A 171 8.26 -3.99 8.06
C GLN A 171 6.75 -3.95 7.93
N ILE A 172 6.25 -4.18 6.72
CA ILE A 172 4.87 -4.59 6.49
C ILE A 172 4.93 -6.01 5.94
N HIS A 173 4.51 -6.96 6.77
CA HIS A 173 4.23 -8.34 6.42
C HIS A 173 2.86 -8.67 7.06
N GLY A 174 1.79 -8.51 6.28
CA GLY A 174 0.42 -8.50 6.77
C GLY A 174 -0.15 -7.08 6.93
N GLU A 175 -0.92 -6.80 7.97
CA GLU A 175 -1.84 -5.66 8.02
C GLU A 175 -1.21 -4.29 8.30
N LYS A 176 -0.22 -4.21 9.19
CA LYS A 176 0.29 -2.95 9.75
C LYS A 176 1.80 -2.83 9.65
N LEU A 177 2.27 -1.58 9.84
CA LEU A 177 3.70 -1.36 10.03
C LEU A 177 4.12 -1.87 11.41
N ASP A 178 5.06 -2.82 11.40
CA ASP A 178 5.65 -3.37 12.60
C ASP A 178 7.14 -3.03 12.73
N ALA A 179 7.68 -3.23 13.91
CA ALA A 179 9.08 -3.02 14.22
C ALA A 179 9.94 -4.11 13.58
N PHE A 180 10.91 -3.74 12.75
CA PHE A 180 11.84 -4.70 12.18
C PHE A 180 13.23 -4.58 12.80
N ALA A 181 13.85 -3.39 12.72
CA ALA A 181 15.21 -3.17 13.22
C ALA A 181 15.47 -1.72 13.64
N LYS A 182 16.55 -1.52 14.38
CA LYS A 182 17.06 -0.22 14.79
C LYS A 182 18.45 -0.02 14.16
N ALA A 183 18.61 1.00 13.35
CA ALA A 183 19.88 1.34 12.73
C ALA A 183 20.47 2.60 13.35
N ARG A 184 21.80 2.70 13.41
CA ARG A 184 22.50 3.87 13.95
C ARG A 184 22.53 5.04 12.96
N ASN A 185 22.42 4.75 11.67
CA ASN A 185 22.44 5.73 10.59
C ASN A 185 21.80 5.17 9.32
N ILE A 186 21.62 6.01 8.31
CA ILE A 186 20.98 5.66 7.02
C ILE A 186 21.72 4.51 6.33
N LYS A 187 23.05 4.51 6.29
CA LYS A 187 23.83 3.45 5.66
C LYS A 187 23.57 2.09 6.31
N ALA A 188 23.57 2.04 7.63
CA ALA A 188 23.24 0.82 8.37
C ALA A 188 21.81 0.35 8.11
N ALA A 189 20.84 1.29 8.05
CA ALA A 189 19.46 0.96 7.74
C ALA A 189 19.31 0.38 6.32
N LYS A 190 19.90 1.01 5.31
CA LYS A 190 19.93 0.49 3.93
C LYS A 190 20.53 -0.93 3.87
N THR A 191 21.63 -1.17 4.58
CA THR A 191 22.26 -2.51 4.65
C THR A 191 21.32 -3.54 5.29
N LEU A 192 20.66 -3.20 6.38
CA LEU A 192 19.69 -4.08 7.06
C LEU A 192 18.52 -4.44 6.13
N MET A 193 17.96 -3.45 5.42
CA MET A 193 16.84 -3.68 4.49
C MET A 193 17.27 -4.59 3.32
N VAL A 194 18.43 -4.33 2.70
CA VAL A 194 18.93 -5.18 1.61
C VAL A 194 19.19 -6.62 2.07
N ASN A 195 19.77 -6.79 3.27
CA ASN A 195 20.03 -8.12 3.81
C ASN A 195 18.72 -8.84 4.16
N ALA A 196 17.71 -8.12 4.65
CA ALA A 196 16.38 -8.69 4.92
C ALA A 196 15.71 -9.20 3.63
N VAL A 197 15.75 -8.40 2.56
CA VAL A 197 15.23 -8.82 1.25
C VAL A 197 15.96 -10.06 0.73
N LYS A 198 17.30 -10.06 0.76
CA LYS A 198 18.10 -11.22 0.32
C LYS A 198 17.75 -12.48 1.12
N LYS A 199 17.65 -12.35 2.44
CA LYS A 199 17.30 -13.46 3.33
C LYS A 199 15.90 -13.99 3.00
N ASN A 200 14.92 -13.11 2.86
CA ASN A 200 13.54 -13.48 2.51
C ASN A 200 13.48 -14.25 1.18
N ILE A 201 14.17 -13.76 0.13
CA ILE A 201 14.25 -14.44 -1.16
C ILE A 201 14.89 -15.82 -0.99
N GLN A 202 15.98 -15.93 -0.25
CA GLN A 202 16.68 -17.19 -0.06
C GLN A 202 15.84 -18.21 0.74
N GLU A 203 15.08 -17.75 1.75
CA GLU A 203 14.19 -18.59 2.54
C GLU A 203 13.00 -19.11 1.73
N ASN A 204 12.44 -18.29 0.83
CA ASN A 204 11.27 -18.65 0.05
C ASN A 204 11.60 -19.41 -1.24
N LEU A 205 12.73 -19.13 -1.88
CA LEU A 205 13.13 -19.74 -3.17
C LEU A 205 14.31 -20.71 -3.06
N GLY A 206 14.94 -20.84 -1.88
CA GLY A 206 16.15 -21.66 -1.65
C GLY A 206 17.44 -21.05 -2.17
N GLU A 207 17.36 -20.11 -3.12
CA GLU A 207 18.50 -19.40 -3.70
C GLU A 207 18.10 -17.98 -4.12
N ILE A 208 19.06 -17.12 -4.42
CA ILE A 208 18.81 -15.83 -5.07
C ILE A 208 18.91 -16.07 -6.58
N PRO A 209 17.80 -16.07 -7.32
CA PRO A 209 17.83 -16.35 -8.75
C PRO A 209 18.51 -15.21 -9.52
N ALA A 210 19.00 -15.52 -10.73
CA ALA A 210 19.47 -14.49 -11.64
C ALA A 210 18.31 -13.53 -11.99
N ALA A 211 18.63 -12.27 -12.26
CA ALA A 211 17.63 -11.23 -12.48
C ALA A 211 16.70 -11.48 -13.69
N ASP A 212 17.15 -12.28 -14.66
CA ASP A 212 16.42 -12.70 -15.86
C ASP A 212 15.75 -14.08 -15.73
N ALA A 213 15.83 -14.71 -14.56
CA ALA A 213 15.18 -15.99 -14.33
C ALA A 213 13.64 -15.82 -14.31
N LYS A 214 12.91 -16.79 -14.85
CA LYS A 214 11.43 -16.76 -14.89
C LYS A 214 10.77 -16.69 -13.52
N ASN A 215 11.44 -17.19 -12.48
CA ASN A 215 11.02 -17.17 -11.08
C ASN A 215 11.66 -16.05 -10.27
N ALA A 216 12.30 -15.08 -10.92
CA ALA A 216 12.90 -13.96 -10.22
C ALA A 216 11.81 -13.16 -9.48
N PRO A 217 11.99 -12.85 -8.19
CA PRO A 217 11.03 -12.05 -7.44
C PRO A 217 11.01 -10.62 -7.99
N TRP A 218 9.83 -10.03 -7.99
CA TRP A 218 9.71 -8.61 -8.31
C TRP A 218 10.19 -7.77 -7.12
N ILE A 219 11.14 -6.88 -7.37
CA ILE A 219 11.70 -5.96 -6.36
C ILE A 219 11.51 -4.54 -6.82
N ALA A 220 10.98 -3.69 -5.95
CA ALA A 220 10.88 -2.26 -6.17
C ALA A 220 11.58 -1.47 -5.08
N MET A 221 12.10 -0.31 -5.46
CA MET A 221 12.63 0.70 -4.56
C MET A 221 11.82 1.98 -4.72
N ALA A 222 11.38 2.55 -3.60
CA ALA A 222 10.69 3.82 -3.56
C ALA A 222 11.30 4.73 -2.50
N HIS A 223 11.34 6.03 -2.78
CA HIS A 223 11.81 7.04 -1.82
C HIS A 223 11.03 8.34 -1.99
N THR A 224 10.97 9.14 -0.93
CA THR A 224 10.41 10.48 -0.93
C THR A 224 11.49 11.46 -0.52
N GLN A 225 12.08 12.20 -1.48
CA GLN A 225 13.13 13.22 -1.27
C GLN A 225 14.31 12.78 -0.36
N ASN A 226 14.58 11.49 -0.32
CA ASN A 226 15.57 10.87 0.56
C ASN A 226 16.55 10.06 -0.29
N GLU A 227 17.39 10.76 -1.07
CA GLU A 227 18.40 10.19 -1.96
C GLU A 227 19.63 9.62 -1.22
#